data_138e4453eaa0a80eff8d7c8583d7a3f4
#
_entry.id   138e4453eaa0a80eff8d7c8583d7a3f4
#
_cell.length_a   1.000
_cell.length_b   1.000
_cell.length_c   1.000
_cell.angle_alpha   90.00
_cell.angle_beta   90.00
_cell.angle_gamma   90.00
#
_symmetry.space_group_name_H-M   'P 1'
#
loop_
_entity.id
_entity.type
_entity.pdbx_description
1 polymer ?
#
loop_
_entity_poly.entity_id
_entity_poly.type
_entity_poly.pdbx_seq_one_letter_code
_entity_poly.pdbx_strand_id
1 'polypeptide(L)'
;MDRPVEEPASADELIPQLQYLHDRINVAKQDVVQIVTMLTDEQARRRPELTSWSVMECIEHLCLVGRKLLPRIDAGIARAHEKRWYSRGPFRYSWWGNWFVRASGSGDYPPKRKVKTFKLYRPVHEWPMEELVRSFTHLQDEFQRRIREANGVNLARGKIVSPAARLVRLSLGQWLELIVGHQERHLLQARDARQAVQRSVRAE
;
A
#
# COMPACT_ATOMS: atom_id res chain seq x y z
N MET A 1 -45.84 -2.19 -1.77
CA MET A 1 -44.48 -2.46 -2.34
C MET A 1 -43.49 -2.31 -1.20
N ASP A 2 -43.31 -3.41 -0.45
CA ASP A 2 -42.40 -3.44 0.70
C ASP A 2 -40.94 -3.36 0.19
N ARG A 3 -40.20 -2.35 0.65
CA ARG A 3 -38.73 -2.35 0.52
C ARG A 3 -38.22 -3.48 1.39
N PRO A 4 -37.31 -4.34 0.86
CA PRO A 4 -36.65 -5.32 1.70
C PRO A 4 -35.92 -4.56 2.81
N VAL A 5 -36.18 -4.92 4.04
CA VAL A 5 -35.43 -4.48 5.21
C VAL A 5 -34.04 -5.10 5.06
N GLU A 6 -33.05 -4.30 4.66
CA GLU A 6 -31.66 -4.74 4.71
C GLU A 6 -31.36 -5.08 6.19
N GLU A 7 -31.09 -6.35 6.45
CA GLU A 7 -30.57 -6.77 7.77
C GLU A 7 -29.32 -5.94 8.09
N PRO A 8 -29.20 -5.43 9.32
CA PRO A 8 -28.00 -4.69 9.70
C PRO A 8 -26.81 -5.65 9.61
N ALA A 9 -25.88 -5.36 8.68
CA ALA A 9 -24.63 -6.09 8.54
C ALA A 9 -24.01 -6.32 9.92
N SER A 10 -23.59 -7.55 10.21
CA SER A 10 -22.99 -7.93 11.49
C SER A 10 -21.83 -6.97 11.83
N ALA A 11 -21.58 -6.72 13.12
CA ALA A 11 -20.50 -5.83 13.55
C ALA A 11 -19.12 -6.26 13.03
N ASP A 12 -18.97 -7.55 12.68
CA ASP A 12 -17.76 -8.17 12.18
C ASP A 12 -17.58 -8.02 10.66
N GLU A 13 -18.63 -7.65 9.92
CA GLU A 13 -18.55 -7.48 8.47
C GLU A 13 -17.95 -6.13 8.11
N LEU A 14 -16.87 -6.16 7.30
CA LEU A 14 -16.23 -4.96 6.80
C LEU A 14 -17.18 -4.19 5.88
N ILE A 15 -17.17 -2.86 5.99
CA ILE A 15 -17.84 -2.02 5.00
C ILE A 15 -17.19 -2.24 3.62
N PRO A 16 -17.93 -2.10 2.50
CA PRO A 16 -17.45 -2.43 1.15
C PRO A 16 -16.11 -1.79 0.79
N GLN A 17 -15.88 -0.54 1.20
CA GLN A 17 -14.60 0.14 0.96
C GLN A 17 -13.44 -0.56 1.69
N LEU A 18 -13.59 -0.95 2.94
CA LEU A 18 -12.55 -1.63 3.71
C LEU A 18 -12.37 -3.06 3.24
N GLN A 19 -13.44 -3.76 2.85
CA GLN A 19 -13.37 -5.09 2.26
C GLN A 19 -12.55 -5.06 0.97
N TYR A 20 -12.83 -4.11 0.06
CA TYR A 20 -12.04 -3.92 -1.15
C TYR A 20 -10.54 -3.73 -0.87
N LEU A 21 -10.20 -2.86 0.09
CA LEU A 21 -8.80 -2.60 0.46
C LEU A 21 -8.14 -3.84 1.08
N HIS A 22 -8.87 -4.56 1.94
CA HIS A 22 -8.40 -5.80 2.56
C HIS A 22 -8.05 -6.86 1.51
N ASP A 23 -8.91 -7.04 0.52
CA ASP A 23 -8.71 -8.01 -0.56
C ASP A 23 -7.52 -7.64 -1.45
N ARG A 24 -7.34 -6.36 -1.75
CA ARG A 24 -6.19 -5.85 -2.51
C ARG A 24 -4.86 -6.06 -1.76
N ILE A 25 -4.84 -5.91 -0.44
CA ILE A 25 -3.68 -6.27 0.39
C ILE A 25 -3.37 -7.77 0.27
N ASN A 26 -4.39 -8.62 0.27
CA ASN A 26 -4.19 -10.06 0.10
C ASN A 26 -3.61 -10.41 -1.28
N VAL A 27 -4.09 -9.74 -2.34
CA VAL A 27 -3.50 -9.87 -3.69
C VAL A 27 -2.03 -9.45 -3.68
N ALA A 28 -1.66 -8.34 -3.01
CA ALA A 28 -0.27 -7.90 -2.93
C ALA A 28 0.66 -8.92 -2.24
N LYS A 29 0.16 -9.64 -1.23
CA LYS A 29 0.91 -10.76 -0.59
C LYS A 29 1.19 -11.90 -1.56
N GLN A 30 0.22 -12.27 -2.37
CA GLN A 30 0.39 -13.31 -3.39
C GLN A 30 1.33 -12.86 -4.50
N ASP A 31 1.18 -11.62 -4.92
CA ASP A 31 1.98 -11.00 -5.98
C ASP A 31 3.47 -10.99 -5.67
N VAL A 32 3.86 -10.61 -4.45
CA VAL A 32 5.29 -10.56 -4.09
C VAL A 32 5.92 -11.94 -4.18
N VAL A 33 5.22 -12.98 -3.72
CA VAL A 33 5.69 -14.38 -3.81
C VAL A 33 5.85 -14.80 -5.27
N GLN A 34 4.86 -14.51 -6.12
CA GLN A 34 4.93 -14.81 -7.55
C GLN A 34 6.07 -14.06 -8.26
N ILE A 35 6.30 -12.79 -7.90
CA ILE A 35 7.35 -11.96 -8.48
C ILE A 35 8.74 -12.54 -8.21
N VAL A 36 8.99 -13.06 -7.01
CA VAL A 36 10.31 -13.61 -6.64
C VAL A 36 10.48 -15.08 -6.99
N THR A 37 9.40 -15.81 -7.24
CA THR A 37 9.45 -17.23 -7.61
C THR A 37 10.36 -17.43 -8.82
N MET A 38 11.27 -18.41 -8.73
CA MET A 38 12.26 -18.75 -9.77
C MET A 38 13.32 -17.66 -10.05
N LEU A 39 13.48 -16.68 -9.16
CA LEU A 39 14.62 -15.76 -9.18
C LEU A 39 15.66 -16.21 -8.17
N THR A 40 16.93 -16.09 -8.51
CA THR A 40 18.02 -16.12 -7.52
C THR A 40 18.12 -14.74 -6.84
N ASP A 41 18.79 -14.69 -5.67
CA ASP A 41 19.06 -13.43 -4.97
C ASP A 41 19.79 -12.43 -5.88
N GLU A 42 20.76 -12.91 -6.66
CA GLU A 42 21.50 -12.09 -7.61
C GLU A 42 20.57 -11.51 -8.69
N GLN A 43 19.74 -12.33 -9.30
CA GLN A 43 18.76 -11.88 -10.30
C GLN A 43 17.77 -10.87 -9.72
N ALA A 44 17.27 -11.09 -8.50
CA ALA A 44 16.34 -10.19 -7.83
C ALA A 44 16.97 -8.83 -7.49
N ARG A 45 18.30 -8.76 -7.26
CA ARG A 45 19.08 -7.54 -7.02
C ARG A 45 19.52 -6.83 -8.29
N ARG A 46 19.56 -7.52 -9.43
CA ARG A 46 20.00 -6.94 -10.70
C ARG A 46 19.01 -5.86 -11.14
N ARG A 47 19.52 -4.65 -11.34
CA ARG A 47 18.73 -3.55 -11.91
C ARG A 47 18.60 -3.76 -13.42
N PRO A 48 17.40 -3.57 -14.02
CA PRO A 48 17.26 -3.60 -15.48
C PRO A 48 18.13 -2.56 -16.18
N GLU A 49 18.21 -1.37 -15.58
CA GLU A 49 19.02 -0.25 -16.02
C GLU A 49 19.61 0.48 -14.81
N LEU A 50 20.67 1.25 -14.98
CA LEU A 50 21.34 2.00 -13.90
C LEU A 50 20.37 2.93 -13.13
N THR A 51 19.34 3.46 -13.81
CA THR A 51 18.36 4.39 -13.24
C THR A 51 17.05 3.73 -12.81
N SER A 52 16.95 2.41 -12.95
CA SER A 52 15.76 1.64 -12.59
C SER A 52 16.00 0.84 -11.32
N TRP A 53 14.94 0.59 -10.57
CA TRP A 53 15.03 -0.25 -9.38
C TRP A 53 14.98 -1.73 -9.73
N SER A 54 15.70 -2.53 -8.96
CA SER A 54 15.59 -3.97 -8.97
C SER A 54 14.30 -4.45 -8.31
N VAL A 55 14.00 -5.73 -8.42
CA VAL A 55 12.87 -6.36 -7.71
C VAL A 55 12.98 -6.12 -6.20
N MET A 56 14.18 -6.38 -5.64
CA MET A 56 14.45 -6.21 -4.21
C MET A 56 14.25 -4.77 -3.75
N GLU A 57 14.72 -3.79 -4.52
CA GLU A 57 14.57 -2.37 -4.19
C GLU A 57 13.11 -1.93 -4.20
N CYS A 58 12.29 -2.44 -5.11
CA CYS A 58 10.84 -2.18 -5.10
C CYS A 58 10.18 -2.70 -3.82
N ILE A 59 10.48 -3.93 -3.41
CA ILE A 59 9.89 -4.56 -2.22
C ILE A 59 10.38 -3.86 -0.94
N GLU A 60 11.69 -3.55 -0.84
CA GLU A 60 12.24 -2.82 0.31
C GLU A 60 11.60 -1.44 0.45
N HIS A 61 11.44 -0.72 -0.66
CA HIS A 61 10.75 0.58 -0.66
C HIS A 61 9.35 0.48 -0.04
N LEU A 62 8.57 -0.53 -0.43
CA LEU A 62 7.24 -0.75 0.12
C LEU A 62 7.27 -1.05 1.62
N CYS A 63 8.25 -1.84 2.08
CA CYS A 63 8.46 -2.09 3.50
C CYS A 63 8.82 -0.82 4.28
N LEU A 64 9.69 0.03 3.73
CA LEU A 64 10.09 1.30 4.35
C LEU A 64 8.90 2.27 4.46
N VAL A 65 8.12 2.42 3.40
CA VAL A 65 6.91 3.27 3.39
C VAL A 65 5.91 2.76 4.43
N GLY A 66 5.60 1.46 4.40
CA GLY A 66 4.61 0.87 5.28
C GLY A 66 4.98 0.99 6.76
N ARG A 67 6.20 0.63 7.14
CA ARG A 67 6.68 0.74 8.53
C ARG A 67 6.62 2.16 9.09
N LYS A 68 6.83 3.17 8.25
CA LYS A 68 6.73 4.58 8.69
C LYS A 68 5.29 5.06 8.79
N LEU A 69 4.38 4.46 8.03
CA LEU A 69 2.99 4.89 8.00
C LEU A 69 2.11 4.17 9.02
N LEU A 70 2.39 2.91 9.35
CA LEU A 70 1.63 2.14 10.34
C LEU A 70 1.39 2.88 11.66
N PRO A 71 2.42 3.46 12.34
CA PRO A 71 2.19 4.19 13.59
C PRO A 71 1.28 5.42 13.43
N ARG A 72 1.25 6.01 12.23
CA ARG A 72 0.36 7.16 11.92
C ARG A 72 -1.08 6.71 11.74
N ILE A 73 -1.28 5.55 11.12
CA ILE A 73 -2.60 4.91 11.00
C ILE A 73 -3.11 4.53 12.39
N ASP A 74 -2.29 3.89 13.22
CA ASP A 74 -2.64 3.54 14.60
C ASP A 74 -3.10 4.76 15.40
N ALA A 75 -2.33 5.85 15.35
CA ALA A 75 -2.70 7.10 16.01
C ALA A 75 -4.00 7.71 15.43
N GLY A 76 -4.24 7.55 14.14
CA GLY A 76 -5.47 7.99 13.48
C GLY A 76 -6.70 7.21 13.95
N ILE A 77 -6.60 5.90 14.05
CA ILE A 77 -7.67 5.00 14.54
C ILE A 77 -7.93 5.29 16.03
N ALA A 78 -6.88 5.32 16.85
CA ALA A 78 -7.00 5.61 18.28
C ALA A 78 -7.69 6.95 18.53
N ARG A 79 -7.30 7.99 17.79
CA ARG A 79 -7.94 9.31 17.86
C ARG A 79 -9.41 9.27 17.44
N ALA A 80 -9.76 8.48 16.43
CA ALA A 80 -11.16 8.33 16.01
C ALA A 80 -12.01 7.71 17.12
N HIS A 81 -11.50 6.69 17.82
CA HIS A 81 -12.16 6.08 18.98
C HIS A 81 -12.25 7.06 20.16
N GLU A 82 -11.17 7.73 20.54
CA GLU A 82 -11.14 8.74 21.61
C GLU A 82 -12.20 9.84 21.39
N LYS A 83 -12.30 10.31 20.14
CA LYS A 83 -13.23 11.38 19.75
C LYS A 83 -14.63 10.86 19.39
N ARG A 84 -14.87 9.55 19.47
CA ARG A 84 -16.14 8.89 19.08
C ARG A 84 -16.57 9.26 17.65
N TRP A 85 -15.63 9.28 16.72
CA TRP A 85 -15.90 9.53 15.30
C TRP A 85 -16.31 8.23 14.62
N TYR A 86 -17.55 7.81 14.82
CA TYR A 86 -18.09 6.58 14.24
C TYR A 86 -18.95 6.88 13.02
N SER A 87 -18.85 6.04 11.99
CA SER A 87 -19.70 6.06 10.79
C SER A 87 -19.39 4.85 9.92
N ARG A 88 -20.40 4.30 9.27
CA ARG A 88 -20.24 3.25 8.25
C ARG A 88 -20.24 3.80 6.81
N GLY A 89 -20.24 5.11 6.65
CA GLY A 89 -20.26 5.76 5.34
C GLY A 89 -21.67 6.09 4.85
N PRO A 90 -21.84 6.47 3.59
CA PRO A 90 -20.76 6.68 2.62
C PRO A 90 -19.85 7.85 3.00
N PHE A 91 -18.53 7.73 2.66
CA PHE A 91 -17.54 8.76 2.98
C PHE A 91 -17.31 9.70 1.81
N ARG A 92 -17.20 11.01 2.11
CA ARG A 92 -16.78 12.03 1.13
C ARG A 92 -15.39 12.55 1.50
N TYR A 93 -14.46 12.37 0.60
CA TYR A 93 -13.08 12.82 0.76
C TYR A 93 -12.83 14.14 0.03
N SER A 94 -11.81 14.89 0.46
CA SER A 94 -11.40 16.11 -0.24
C SER A 94 -10.91 15.79 -1.65
N TRP A 95 -11.29 16.61 -2.64
CA TRP A 95 -10.89 16.42 -4.03
C TRP A 95 -9.36 16.45 -4.20
N TRP A 96 -8.68 17.33 -3.47
CA TRP A 96 -7.22 17.42 -3.48
C TRP A 96 -6.58 16.13 -2.92
N GLY A 97 -7.10 15.60 -1.82
CA GLY A 97 -6.63 14.34 -1.27
C GLY A 97 -6.84 13.17 -2.24
N ASN A 98 -7.99 13.10 -2.92
CA ASN A 98 -8.24 12.08 -3.93
C ASN A 98 -7.30 12.23 -5.14
N TRP A 99 -7.05 13.46 -5.58
CA TRP A 99 -6.06 13.71 -6.62
C TRP A 99 -4.66 13.24 -6.19
N PHE A 100 -4.24 13.56 -4.95
CA PHE A 100 -2.96 13.14 -4.41
C PHE A 100 -2.83 11.61 -4.30
N VAL A 101 -3.89 10.93 -3.84
CA VAL A 101 -3.96 9.46 -3.77
C VAL A 101 -3.75 8.85 -5.16
N ARG A 102 -4.47 9.36 -6.17
CA ARG A 102 -4.30 8.90 -7.55
C ARG A 102 -2.89 9.15 -8.09
N ALA A 103 -2.36 10.35 -7.88
CA ALA A 103 -1.04 10.73 -8.38
C ALA A 103 0.09 9.90 -7.74
N SER A 104 -0.04 9.57 -6.44
CA SER A 104 1.00 8.88 -5.66
C SER A 104 0.81 7.37 -5.56
N GLY A 105 -0.42 6.88 -5.71
CA GLY A 105 -0.80 5.48 -5.53
C GLY A 105 -1.33 4.87 -6.82
N SER A 106 -2.64 4.86 -6.98
CA SER A 106 -3.41 4.13 -8.01
C SER A 106 -3.44 4.78 -9.39
N GLY A 107 -2.60 5.77 -9.66
CA GLY A 107 -2.55 6.42 -10.98
C GLY A 107 -1.95 5.54 -12.07
N ASP A 108 -1.96 6.04 -13.32
CA ASP A 108 -1.46 5.34 -14.49
C ASP A 108 -0.05 4.75 -14.30
N TYR A 109 0.14 3.52 -14.70
CA TYR A 109 1.43 2.88 -14.76
C TYR A 109 1.76 2.54 -16.24
N PRO A 110 2.97 2.79 -16.72
CA PRO A 110 4.07 3.50 -16.06
C PRO A 110 3.75 4.99 -15.83
N PRO A 111 4.28 5.61 -14.76
CA PRO A 111 3.99 7.01 -14.47
C PRO A 111 4.55 7.93 -15.55
N LYS A 112 3.75 8.88 -16.01
CA LYS A 112 4.15 9.87 -17.04
C LYS A 112 5.38 10.70 -16.67
N ARG A 113 5.67 10.83 -15.36
CA ARG A 113 6.85 11.53 -14.82
C ARG A 113 7.46 10.70 -13.69
N LYS A 114 8.77 10.48 -13.73
CA LYS A 114 9.52 9.90 -12.63
C LYS A 114 9.59 10.93 -11.48
N VAL A 115 9.04 10.57 -10.31
CA VAL A 115 9.11 11.40 -9.11
C VAL A 115 10.30 10.91 -8.28
N LYS A 116 11.13 11.85 -7.82
CA LYS A 116 12.27 11.51 -6.97
C LYS A 116 11.79 11.03 -5.60
N THR A 117 12.19 9.82 -5.23
CA THR A 117 11.84 9.22 -3.94
C THR A 117 12.46 10.00 -2.78
N PHE A 118 11.68 10.28 -1.73
CA PHE A 118 12.19 10.87 -0.50
C PHE A 118 13.31 10.02 0.10
N LYS A 119 14.36 10.65 0.63
CA LYS A 119 15.50 9.94 1.25
C LYS A 119 15.07 8.89 2.27
N LEU A 120 14.02 9.20 3.05
CA LEU A 120 13.44 8.31 4.07
C LEU A 120 12.96 6.97 3.54
N TYR A 121 12.60 6.89 2.26
CA TYR A 121 12.01 5.72 1.61
C TYR A 121 12.90 5.09 0.55
N ARG A 122 14.17 5.52 0.46
CA ARG A 122 15.11 4.93 -0.49
C ARG A 122 15.60 3.59 0.02
N PRO A 123 15.56 2.55 -0.82
CA PRO A 123 16.19 1.27 -0.51
C PRO A 123 17.71 1.47 -0.32
N VAL A 124 18.25 0.90 0.74
CA VAL A 124 19.67 1.03 1.09
C VAL A 124 20.26 -0.23 1.73
N HIS A 125 19.45 -1.26 1.99
CA HIS A 125 19.89 -2.46 2.68
C HIS A 125 20.03 -3.66 1.73
N GLU A 126 20.99 -4.51 2.02
CA GLU A 126 21.15 -5.79 1.35
C GLU A 126 20.46 -6.89 2.15
N TRP A 127 19.14 -7.02 1.98
CA TRP A 127 18.36 -8.05 2.59
C TRP A 127 18.52 -9.38 1.83
N PRO A 128 18.60 -10.55 2.51
CA PRO A 128 18.26 -11.82 1.87
C PRO A 128 16.82 -11.77 1.33
N MET A 129 16.61 -12.30 0.11
CA MET A 129 15.30 -12.21 -0.56
C MET A 129 14.18 -12.80 0.29
N GLU A 130 14.42 -13.96 0.90
CA GLU A 130 13.44 -14.62 1.75
C GLU A 130 13.03 -13.76 2.97
N GLU A 131 14.00 -13.11 3.61
CA GLU A 131 13.74 -12.23 4.76
C GLU A 131 12.94 -11.00 4.35
N LEU A 132 13.25 -10.41 3.20
CA LEU A 132 12.53 -9.24 2.69
C LEU A 132 11.08 -9.60 2.34
N VAL A 133 10.85 -10.74 1.68
CA VAL A 133 9.51 -11.24 1.35
C VAL A 133 8.72 -11.52 2.63
N ARG A 134 9.32 -12.17 3.61
CA ARG A 134 8.71 -12.42 4.93
C ARG A 134 8.34 -11.11 5.63
N SER A 135 9.24 -10.13 5.61
CA SER A 135 9.00 -8.80 6.17
C SER A 135 7.86 -8.07 5.47
N PHE A 136 7.79 -8.14 4.14
CA PHE A 136 6.69 -7.56 3.37
C PHE A 136 5.37 -8.25 3.70
N THR A 137 5.33 -9.58 3.73
CA THR A 137 4.12 -10.35 4.04
C THR A 137 3.59 -10.03 5.44
N HIS A 138 4.47 -10.00 6.45
CA HIS A 138 4.10 -9.60 7.81
C HIS A 138 3.54 -8.16 7.85
N LEU A 139 4.14 -7.25 7.11
CA LEU A 139 3.64 -5.88 7.00
C LEU A 139 2.22 -5.83 6.41
N GLN A 140 1.90 -6.70 5.45
CA GLN A 140 0.54 -6.79 4.91
C GLN A 140 -0.47 -7.31 5.94
N ASP A 141 -0.08 -8.29 6.77
CA ASP A 141 -0.92 -8.78 7.87
C ASP A 141 -1.23 -7.64 8.86
N GLU A 142 -0.23 -6.82 9.15
CA GLU A 142 -0.38 -5.64 9.98
C GLU A 142 -1.34 -4.60 9.36
N PHE A 143 -1.30 -4.38 8.03
CA PHE A 143 -2.28 -3.52 7.36
C PHE A 143 -3.68 -4.10 7.38
N GLN A 144 -3.85 -5.40 7.13
CA GLN A 144 -5.16 -6.06 7.20
C GLN A 144 -5.77 -5.94 8.60
N ARG A 145 -4.96 -6.05 9.65
CA ARG A 145 -5.41 -5.84 11.03
C ARG A 145 -5.95 -4.41 11.22
N ARG A 146 -5.20 -3.36 10.77
CA ARG A 146 -5.64 -1.95 10.86
C ARG A 146 -6.88 -1.66 10.03
N ILE A 147 -7.03 -2.31 8.89
CA ILE A 147 -8.26 -2.21 8.10
C ILE A 147 -9.46 -2.73 8.89
N ARG A 148 -9.32 -3.86 9.59
CA ARG A 148 -10.37 -4.38 10.47
C ARG A 148 -10.64 -3.44 11.66
N GLU A 149 -9.60 -2.95 12.33
CA GLU A 149 -9.71 -1.99 13.43
C GLU A 149 -10.34 -0.64 13.01
N ALA A 150 -10.20 -0.26 11.75
CA ALA A 150 -10.83 0.94 11.19
C ALA A 150 -12.32 0.75 10.85
N ASN A 151 -12.86 -0.48 10.94
CA ASN A 151 -14.27 -0.73 10.67
C ASN A 151 -15.16 -0.03 11.72
N GLY A 152 -16.13 0.73 11.25
CA GLY A 152 -17.03 1.49 12.11
C GLY A 152 -16.54 2.91 12.47
N VAL A 153 -15.25 3.27 12.27
CA VAL A 153 -14.83 4.65 12.46
C VAL A 153 -15.07 5.50 11.21
N ASN A 154 -15.20 6.81 11.39
CA ASN A 154 -15.39 7.74 10.27
C ASN A 154 -14.06 7.95 9.53
N LEU A 155 -13.88 7.27 8.40
CA LEU A 155 -12.66 7.26 7.59
C LEU A 155 -12.34 8.62 6.94
N ALA A 156 -13.31 9.53 6.82
CA ALA A 156 -13.12 10.86 6.22
C ALA A 156 -12.75 11.92 7.26
N ARG A 157 -13.09 11.69 8.54
CA ARG A 157 -12.90 12.67 9.61
C ARG A 157 -11.48 12.64 10.16
N GLY A 158 -10.96 13.82 10.50
CA GLY A 158 -9.58 13.96 10.96
C GLY A 158 -8.56 13.94 9.82
N LYS A 159 -7.35 14.35 10.16
CA LYS A 159 -6.22 14.37 9.21
C LYS A 159 -4.99 13.78 9.87
N ILE A 160 -4.32 12.91 9.12
CA ILE A 160 -3.06 12.27 9.47
C ILE A 160 -1.97 12.90 8.61
N VAL A 161 -0.90 13.36 9.26
CA VAL A 161 0.24 14.01 8.59
C VAL A 161 1.19 12.97 8.00
N SER A 162 1.65 13.17 6.77
CA SER A 162 2.64 12.33 6.12
C SER A 162 3.96 12.26 6.93
N PRO A 163 4.57 11.08 7.08
CA PRO A 163 5.89 10.96 7.68
C PRO A 163 7.00 11.66 6.89
N ALA A 164 6.85 11.77 5.56
CA ALA A 164 7.86 12.33 4.67
C ALA A 164 7.65 13.80 4.31
N ALA A 165 6.40 14.30 4.36
CA ALA A 165 6.04 15.64 3.90
C ALA A 165 4.97 16.27 4.81
N ARG A 166 5.38 17.16 5.72
CA ARG A 166 4.49 17.78 6.74
C ARG A 166 3.28 18.52 6.17
N LEU A 167 3.35 18.96 4.92
CA LEU A 167 2.24 19.63 4.23
C LEU A 167 1.18 18.65 3.71
N VAL A 168 1.55 17.38 3.53
CA VAL A 168 0.60 16.35 3.06
C VAL A 168 -0.18 15.84 4.27
N ARG A 169 -1.49 16.10 4.25
CA ARG A 169 -2.44 15.71 5.29
C ARG A 169 -3.65 15.04 4.66
N LEU A 170 -3.80 13.76 4.88
CA LEU A 170 -4.89 12.95 4.34
C LEU A 170 -5.76 12.40 5.47
N SER A 171 -7.01 12.05 5.16
CA SER A 171 -7.86 11.30 6.09
C SER A 171 -7.41 9.84 6.21
N LEU A 172 -7.93 9.11 7.19
CA LEU A 172 -7.60 7.70 7.38
C LEU A 172 -7.90 6.87 6.13
N GLY A 173 -9.11 7.03 5.56
CA GLY A 173 -9.49 6.31 4.34
C GLY A 173 -8.57 6.63 3.16
N GLN A 174 -8.21 7.90 2.96
CA GLN A 174 -7.29 8.29 1.90
C GLN A 174 -5.87 7.71 2.07
N TRP A 175 -5.39 7.56 3.32
CA TRP A 175 -4.12 6.88 3.57
C TRP A 175 -4.19 5.38 3.26
N LEU A 176 -5.26 4.71 3.63
CA LEU A 176 -5.46 3.30 3.32
C LEU A 176 -5.53 3.06 1.80
N GLU A 177 -6.28 3.89 1.08
CA GLU A 177 -6.34 3.85 -0.40
C GLU A 177 -4.96 4.12 -1.04
N LEU A 178 -4.23 5.12 -0.52
CA LEU A 178 -2.90 5.46 -1.03
C LEU A 178 -1.93 4.29 -0.86
N ILE A 179 -1.91 3.64 0.30
CA ILE A 179 -1.03 2.49 0.55
C ILE A 179 -1.29 1.38 -0.46
N VAL A 180 -2.55 1.00 -0.64
CA VAL A 180 -2.93 -0.08 -1.55
C VAL A 180 -2.50 0.25 -2.98
N GLY A 181 -2.88 1.42 -3.50
CA GLY A 181 -2.51 1.82 -4.85
C GLY A 181 -0.99 2.01 -5.04
N HIS A 182 -0.27 2.43 -4.00
CA HIS A 182 1.18 2.56 -4.02
C HIS A 182 1.88 1.20 -4.10
N GLN A 183 1.37 0.21 -3.36
CA GLN A 183 1.86 -1.17 -3.43
C GLN A 183 1.65 -1.75 -4.83
N GLU A 184 0.47 -1.62 -5.39
CA GLU A 184 0.16 -2.10 -6.74
C GLU A 184 1.12 -1.53 -7.78
N ARG A 185 1.36 -0.22 -7.73
CA ARG A 185 2.30 0.44 -8.64
C ARG A 185 3.71 -0.14 -8.55
N HIS A 186 4.24 -0.32 -7.35
CA HIS A 186 5.61 -0.82 -7.17
C HIS A 186 5.74 -2.31 -7.39
N LEU A 187 4.67 -3.10 -7.20
CA LEU A 187 4.65 -4.50 -7.59
C LEU A 187 4.60 -4.67 -9.12
N LEU A 188 3.91 -3.80 -9.85
CA LEU A 188 4.00 -3.73 -11.31
C LEU A 188 5.42 -3.38 -11.75
N GLN A 189 6.06 -2.39 -11.11
CA GLN A 189 7.46 -2.05 -11.38
C GLN A 189 8.40 -3.22 -11.11
N ALA A 190 8.19 -3.98 -10.03
CA ALA A 190 8.97 -5.18 -9.73
C ALA A 190 8.77 -6.29 -10.77
N ARG A 191 7.55 -6.47 -11.30
CA ARG A 191 7.27 -7.40 -12.40
C ARG A 191 8.02 -7.02 -13.67
N ASP A 192 8.02 -5.74 -14.03
CA ASP A 192 8.77 -5.25 -15.20
C ASP A 192 10.28 -5.46 -15.03
N ALA A 193 10.81 -5.18 -13.82
CA ALA A 193 12.21 -5.44 -13.50
C ALA A 193 12.56 -6.93 -13.64
N ARG A 194 11.72 -7.83 -13.09
CA ARG A 194 11.86 -9.28 -13.27
C ARG A 194 11.92 -9.70 -14.72
N GLN A 195 10.95 -9.24 -15.53
CA GLN A 195 10.87 -9.61 -16.94
C GLN A 195 12.10 -9.14 -17.72
N ALA A 196 12.61 -7.94 -17.43
CA ALA A 196 13.79 -7.40 -18.08
C ALA A 196 15.04 -8.24 -17.75
N VAL A 197 15.23 -8.59 -16.46
CA VAL A 197 16.35 -9.45 -16.03
C VAL A 197 16.28 -10.84 -16.64
N GLN A 198 15.08 -11.45 -16.68
CA GLN A 198 14.91 -12.78 -17.30
C GLN A 198 15.18 -12.78 -18.82
N ARG A 199 14.87 -11.68 -19.52
CA ARG A 199 15.23 -11.54 -20.94
C ARG A 199 16.73 -11.43 -21.16
N SER A 200 17.44 -10.67 -20.30
CA SER A 200 18.90 -10.54 -20.42
C SER A 200 19.63 -11.87 -20.18
N VAL A 201 19.19 -12.64 -19.17
CA VAL A 201 19.79 -13.98 -18.88
C VAL A 201 19.57 -14.98 -20.01
N ARG A 202 18.49 -14.88 -20.76
CA ARG A 202 18.23 -15.78 -21.91
C ARG A 202 19.01 -15.39 -23.17
N ALA A 203 19.54 -14.20 -23.23
CA ALA A 203 20.29 -13.66 -24.36
C ALA A 203 21.83 -13.83 -24.18
N GLU A 204 22.28 -14.20 -22.98
CA GLU A 204 23.65 -14.61 -22.66
C GLU A 204 23.86 -16.12 -22.91
#